data_045123eb155ac0fb18b15c70ea677519
#
_entry.id   045123eb155ac0fb18b15c70ea677519
#
_cell.length_a   1.000
_cell.length_b   1.000
_cell.length_c   1.000
_cell.angle_alpha   90.00
_cell.angle_beta   90.00
_cell.angle_gamma   90.00
#
_symmetry.space_group_name_H-M   'P 1'
#
loop_
_entity.id
_entity.type
_entity.pdbx_description
1 polymer ?
#
loop_
_entity_poly.entity_id
_entity_poly.type
_entity_poly.pdbx_seq_one_letter_code
_entity_poly.pdbx_strand_id
1 'polypeptide(L)'
;LALVQSGAYQAGALNGQVWDSRLKEGKVDTNKVVLLWRTPPYADYHWIAQGNLDQRFGAGFTSKLQQSLFNMSPSQPRQKTILELFAAGRFIPAKDADYANIEAVGRSLGKIR
;
A
#
# COMPACT_ATOMS: atom_id res chain seq x y z
N LEU A 1 -8.35 15.38 -4.07
CA LEU A 1 -9.56 15.20 -4.85
C LEU A 1 -10.50 16.40 -4.66
N ALA A 2 -10.92 16.71 -3.44
CA ALA A 2 -11.88 17.80 -3.17
C ALA A 2 -11.46 19.14 -3.77
N LEU A 3 -10.20 19.52 -3.66
CA LEU A 3 -9.68 20.79 -4.20
C LEU A 3 -9.71 20.86 -5.74
N VAL A 4 -9.52 19.73 -6.42
CA VAL A 4 -9.67 19.68 -7.89
C VAL A 4 -11.15 19.74 -8.26
N GLN A 5 -12.00 19.01 -7.54
CA GLN A 5 -13.44 19.00 -7.78
C GLN A 5 -14.12 20.35 -7.52
N SER A 6 -13.58 21.14 -6.59
CA SER A 6 -14.06 22.52 -6.34
C SER A 6 -13.50 23.56 -7.33
N GLY A 7 -12.56 23.17 -8.20
CA GLY A 7 -11.90 24.09 -9.12
C GLY A 7 -10.76 24.91 -8.51
N ALA A 8 -10.39 24.64 -7.25
CA ALA A 8 -9.26 25.34 -6.59
C ALA A 8 -7.90 24.92 -7.18
N TYR A 9 -7.80 23.73 -7.75
CA TYR A 9 -6.61 23.22 -8.44
C TYR A 9 -7.00 22.53 -9.76
N GLN A 10 -6.15 22.65 -10.75
CA GLN A 10 -6.37 22.09 -12.08
C GLN A 10 -6.13 20.58 -12.14
N ALA A 11 -5.21 20.07 -11.34
CA ALA A 11 -4.84 18.65 -11.29
C ALA A 11 -4.31 18.28 -9.89
N GLY A 12 -4.18 16.97 -9.62
CA GLY A 12 -3.61 16.46 -8.39
C GLY A 12 -3.26 14.99 -8.51
N ALA A 13 -2.31 14.54 -7.70
CA ALA A 13 -1.97 13.13 -7.54
C ALA A 13 -2.77 12.55 -6.37
N LEU A 14 -3.16 11.29 -6.50
CA LEU A 14 -3.96 10.57 -5.53
C LEU A 14 -3.59 9.08 -5.55
N ASN A 15 -3.63 8.43 -4.39
CA ASN A 15 -3.52 6.99 -4.33
C ASN A 15 -4.70 6.33 -5.09
N GLY A 16 -4.40 5.33 -5.92
CA GLY A 16 -5.41 4.66 -6.75
C GLY A 16 -6.53 3.99 -5.97
N GLN A 17 -6.23 3.39 -4.81
CA GLN A 17 -7.24 2.78 -3.95
C GLN A 17 -8.19 3.84 -3.35
N VAL A 18 -7.66 5.01 -3.00
CA VAL A 18 -8.48 6.13 -2.50
C VAL A 18 -9.39 6.64 -3.62
N TRP A 19 -8.91 6.73 -4.86
CA TRP A 19 -9.75 7.07 -6.01
C TRP A 19 -10.90 6.08 -6.17
N ASP A 20 -10.58 4.78 -6.26
CA ASP A 20 -11.56 3.71 -6.48
C ASP A 20 -12.61 3.66 -5.35
N SER A 21 -12.17 3.82 -4.11
CA SER A 21 -13.06 3.87 -2.95
C SER A 21 -14.02 5.06 -3.01
N ARG A 22 -13.51 6.26 -3.29
CA ARG A 22 -14.32 7.48 -3.38
C ARG A 22 -15.30 7.43 -4.55
N LEU A 23 -14.90 6.86 -5.67
CA LEU A 23 -15.77 6.65 -6.82
C LEU A 23 -16.93 5.69 -6.46
N LYS A 24 -16.60 4.55 -5.82
CA LYS A 24 -17.59 3.57 -5.35
C LYS A 24 -18.57 4.15 -4.32
N GLU A 25 -18.09 5.05 -3.48
CA GLU A 25 -18.91 5.76 -2.49
C GLU A 25 -19.76 6.89 -3.08
N GLY A 26 -19.68 7.15 -4.39
CA GLY A 26 -20.37 8.26 -5.04
C GLY A 26 -19.85 9.66 -4.66
N LYS A 27 -18.62 9.72 -4.11
CA LYS A 27 -17.99 10.98 -3.66
C LYS A 27 -17.14 11.65 -4.73
N VAL A 28 -17.18 11.17 -5.95
CA VAL A 28 -16.49 11.74 -7.12
C VAL A 28 -17.53 12.22 -8.12
N ASP A 29 -17.56 13.51 -8.37
CA ASP A 29 -18.36 14.07 -9.46
C ASP A 29 -17.56 13.94 -10.77
N THR A 30 -17.89 12.91 -11.56
CA THR A 30 -17.20 12.60 -12.80
C THR A 30 -17.46 13.62 -13.93
N ASN A 31 -18.41 14.55 -13.74
CA ASN A 31 -18.57 15.68 -14.64
C ASN A 31 -17.56 16.81 -14.37
N LYS A 32 -16.95 16.82 -13.18
CA LYS A 32 -15.99 17.85 -12.75
C LYS A 32 -14.54 17.36 -12.73
N VAL A 33 -14.33 16.06 -12.52
CA VAL A 33 -12.99 15.46 -12.45
C VAL A 33 -12.92 14.18 -13.26
N VAL A 34 -11.80 14.01 -13.95
CA VAL A 34 -11.51 12.81 -14.74
C VAL A 34 -10.17 12.23 -14.31
N LEU A 35 -10.04 10.92 -14.41
CA LEU A 35 -8.75 10.24 -14.23
C LEU A 35 -7.94 10.41 -15.52
N LEU A 36 -6.88 11.21 -15.47
CA LEU A 36 -6.01 11.45 -16.61
C LEU A 36 -5.07 10.27 -16.88
N TRP A 37 -4.54 9.69 -15.84
CA TRP A 37 -3.58 8.60 -15.94
C TRP A 37 -3.50 7.79 -14.64
N ARG A 38 -3.29 6.49 -14.77
CA ARG A 38 -3.02 5.58 -13.67
C ARG A 38 -1.64 4.96 -13.89
N THR A 39 -0.80 5.01 -12.86
CA THR A 39 0.51 4.35 -12.91
C THR A 39 0.37 2.85 -13.12
N PRO A 40 1.36 2.17 -13.69
CA PRO A 40 1.47 0.73 -13.54
C PRO A 40 1.38 0.32 -12.05
N PRO A 41 0.84 -0.86 -11.74
CA PRO A 41 0.83 -1.35 -10.38
C PRO A 41 2.25 -1.51 -9.84
N TYR A 42 2.44 -1.21 -8.59
CA TYR A 42 3.70 -1.39 -7.87
C TYR A 42 3.43 -2.03 -6.52
N ALA A 43 4.45 -2.65 -5.92
CA ALA A 43 4.35 -3.17 -4.57
C ALA A 43 4.14 -2.00 -3.60
N ASP A 44 3.09 -2.08 -2.80
CA ASP A 44 2.71 -1.07 -1.82
C ASP A 44 3.50 -1.24 -0.51
N TYR A 45 2.95 -0.82 0.61
CA TYR A 45 3.61 -0.89 1.91
C TYR A 45 4.14 -2.29 2.23
N HIS A 46 5.28 -2.35 2.88
CA HIS A 46 5.87 -3.59 3.37
C HIS A 46 6.28 -3.46 4.84
N TRP A 47 6.31 -4.57 5.52
CA TRP A 47 6.79 -4.67 6.88
C TRP A 47 8.26 -5.07 6.87
N ILE A 48 9.05 -4.36 7.64
CA ILE A 48 10.46 -4.65 7.86
C ILE A 48 10.69 -5.00 9.32
N ALA A 49 11.65 -5.86 9.57
CA ALA A 49 12.04 -6.28 10.91
C ALA A 49 13.54 -6.13 11.09
N GLN A 50 13.96 -5.87 12.32
CA GLN A 50 15.39 -5.86 12.65
C GLN A 50 15.99 -7.26 12.45
N GLY A 51 17.18 -7.34 11.86
CA GLY A 51 17.87 -8.60 11.57
C GLY A 51 18.25 -9.42 12.82
N ASN A 52 18.18 -8.84 14.02
CA ASN A 52 18.55 -9.47 15.28
C ASN A 52 17.35 -9.97 16.12
N LEU A 53 16.15 -10.07 15.54
CA LEU A 53 14.97 -10.50 16.31
C LEU A 53 15.13 -11.88 16.92
N ASP A 54 15.72 -12.81 16.19
CA ASP A 54 15.93 -14.17 16.68
C ASP A 54 16.93 -14.22 17.85
N GLN A 55 17.92 -13.32 17.86
CA GLN A 55 18.84 -13.19 19.01
C GLN A 55 18.13 -12.63 20.25
N ARG A 56 17.17 -11.72 20.06
CA ARG A 56 16.47 -11.05 21.16
C ARG A 56 15.31 -11.85 21.74
N PHE A 57 14.61 -12.60 20.90
CA PHE A 57 13.34 -13.26 21.27
C PHE A 57 13.38 -14.78 21.12
N GLY A 58 14.53 -15.34 20.76
CA GLY A 58 14.75 -16.76 20.58
C GLY A 58 14.72 -17.22 19.12
N ALA A 59 15.43 -18.29 18.84
CA ALA A 59 15.56 -18.85 17.50
C ALA A 59 14.19 -19.14 16.87
N GLY A 60 14.05 -18.72 15.60
CA GLY A 60 12.81 -18.91 14.82
C GLY A 60 11.71 -17.89 15.11
N PHE A 61 11.94 -16.88 15.96
CA PHE A 61 10.95 -15.86 16.25
C PHE A 61 10.54 -15.08 15.00
N THR A 62 11.50 -14.68 14.17
CA THR A 62 11.24 -13.95 12.91
C THR A 62 10.34 -14.78 11.98
N SER A 63 10.65 -16.07 11.84
CA SER A 63 9.83 -16.98 11.00
C SER A 63 8.42 -17.13 11.55
N LYS A 64 8.24 -17.29 12.86
CA LYS A 64 6.91 -17.37 13.48
C LYS A 64 6.10 -16.10 13.29
N LEU A 65 6.73 -14.93 13.42
CA LEU A 65 6.09 -13.64 13.20
C LEU A 65 5.61 -13.52 11.73
N GLN A 66 6.48 -13.85 10.78
CA GLN A 66 6.16 -13.85 9.36
C GLN A 66 5.01 -14.81 9.03
N GLN A 67 5.03 -16.03 9.54
CA GLN A 67 3.96 -17.01 9.35
C GLN A 67 2.63 -16.52 9.97
N SER A 68 2.68 -15.86 11.13
CA SER A 68 1.48 -15.28 11.74
C SER A 68 0.82 -14.23 10.86
N LEU A 69 1.61 -13.40 10.16
CA LEU A 69 1.10 -12.42 9.19
C LEU A 69 0.53 -13.10 7.95
N PHE A 70 1.24 -14.06 7.36
CA PHE A 70 0.80 -14.76 6.15
C PHE A 70 -0.46 -15.61 6.36
N ASN A 71 -0.67 -16.11 7.57
CA ASN A 71 -1.84 -16.90 7.93
C ASN A 71 -3.08 -16.05 8.25
N MET A 72 -2.96 -14.72 8.22
CA MET A 72 -4.13 -13.86 8.41
C MET A 72 -5.12 -14.03 7.24
N SER A 73 -6.39 -14.24 7.60
CA SER A 73 -7.47 -14.48 6.65
C SER A 73 -8.67 -13.58 6.92
N PRO A 74 -9.29 -12.99 5.89
CA PRO A 74 -10.51 -12.21 6.02
C PRO A 74 -11.72 -13.06 6.45
N SER A 75 -11.62 -14.38 6.43
CA SER A 75 -12.65 -15.29 6.97
C SER A 75 -12.75 -15.25 8.50
N GLN A 76 -11.69 -14.77 9.17
CA GLN A 76 -11.65 -14.61 10.61
C GLN A 76 -12.01 -13.16 10.98
N PRO A 77 -13.10 -12.89 11.73
CA PRO A 77 -13.60 -11.52 11.95
C PRO A 77 -12.55 -10.55 12.50
N ARG A 78 -11.77 -10.96 13.51
CA ARG A 78 -10.70 -10.11 14.09
C ARG A 78 -9.58 -9.81 13.10
N GLN A 79 -9.18 -10.81 12.32
CA GLN A 79 -8.12 -10.66 11.31
C GLN A 79 -8.60 -9.83 10.13
N LYS A 80 -9.87 -9.98 9.73
CA LYS A 80 -10.52 -9.14 8.73
C LYS A 80 -10.44 -7.66 9.09
N THR A 81 -10.78 -7.30 10.34
CA THR A 81 -10.68 -5.92 10.81
C THR A 81 -9.26 -5.38 10.69
N ILE A 82 -8.23 -6.18 11.04
CA ILE A 82 -6.82 -5.79 10.88
C ILE A 82 -6.48 -5.57 9.41
N LEU A 83 -6.83 -6.50 8.52
CA LEU A 83 -6.56 -6.39 7.09
C LEU A 83 -7.24 -5.16 6.47
N GLU A 84 -8.46 -4.85 6.88
CA GLU A 84 -9.21 -3.67 6.42
C GLU A 84 -8.53 -2.35 6.80
N LEU A 85 -7.86 -2.28 7.97
CA LEU A 85 -7.08 -1.10 8.36
C LEU A 85 -5.93 -0.80 7.39
N PHE A 86 -5.39 -1.84 6.74
CA PHE A 86 -4.33 -1.72 5.73
C PHE A 86 -4.88 -1.70 4.30
N ALA A 87 -6.19 -1.71 4.10
CA ALA A 87 -6.84 -1.90 2.81
C ALA A 87 -6.30 -3.14 2.06
N ALA A 88 -5.94 -4.18 2.80
CA ALA A 88 -5.29 -5.39 2.29
C ALA A 88 -6.24 -6.58 2.33
N GLY A 89 -6.13 -7.46 1.33
CA GLY A 89 -6.83 -8.75 1.33
C GLY A 89 -6.05 -9.82 2.11
N ARG A 90 -4.72 -9.72 2.13
CA ARG A 90 -3.79 -10.62 2.83
C ARG A 90 -2.38 -10.04 2.85
N PHE A 91 -1.52 -10.59 3.70
CA PHE A 91 -0.07 -10.40 3.62
C PHE A 91 0.54 -11.42 2.66
N ILE A 92 1.53 -10.99 1.90
CA ILE A 92 2.27 -11.82 0.94
C ILE A 92 3.78 -11.65 1.15
N PRO A 93 4.61 -12.64 0.77
CA PRO A 93 6.06 -12.44 0.74
C PRO A 93 6.44 -11.27 -0.17
N ALA A 94 7.41 -10.48 0.25
CA ALA A 94 8.00 -9.39 -0.53
C ALA A 94 9.47 -9.70 -0.86
N LYS A 95 9.93 -9.21 -2.00
CA LYS A 95 11.32 -9.29 -2.49
C LYS A 95 11.78 -7.90 -2.90
N ASP A 96 13.05 -7.64 -2.82
CA ASP A 96 13.64 -6.36 -3.26
C ASP A 96 13.27 -6.05 -4.72
N ALA A 97 13.25 -7.05 -5.59
CA ALA A 97 12.86 -6.90 -6.99
C ALA A 97 11.45 -6.35 -7.20
N ASP A 98 10.54 -6.54 -6.24
CA ASP A 98 9.15 -6.03 -6.32
C ASP A 98 9.12 -4.49 -6.22
N TYR A 99 10.20 -3.87 -5.74
CA TYR A 99 10.37 -2.43 -5.54
C TYR A 99 11.31 -1.75 -6.55
N ALA A 100 11.84 -2.51 -7.52
CA ALA A 100 12.83 -2.01 -8.49
C ALA A 100 12.36 -0.76 -9.25
N ASN A 101 11.08 -0.69 -9.61
CA ASN A 101 10.53 0.49 -10.30
C ASN A 101 10.52 1.73 -9.39
N ILE A 102 10.18 1.59 -8.11
CA ILE A 102 10.20 2.69 -7.15
C ILE A 102 11.63 3.11 -6.86
N GLU A 103 12.54 2.15 -6.73
CA GLU A 103 13.96 2.42 -6.59
C GLU A 103 14.52 3.21 -7.77
N ALA A 104 14.21 2.80 -9.00
CA ALA A 104 14.63 3.51 -10.21
C ALA A 104 14.14 4.97 -10.23
N VAL A 105 12.90 5.21 -9.85
CA VAL A 105 12.37 6.58 -9.72
C VAL A 105 13.11 7.34 -8.61
N GLY A 106 13.32 6.73 -7.46
CA GLY A 106 14.07 7.35 -6.35
C GLY A 106 15.49 7.76 -6.75
N ARG A 107 16.20 6.91 -7.51
CA ARG A 107 17.54 7.19 -8.05
C ARG A 107 17.48 8.31 -9.10
N SER A 108 16.54 8.27 -10.03
CA SER A 108 16.39 9.31 -11.07
C SER A 108 16.11 10.70 -10.48
N LEU A 109 15.44 10.75 -9.35
CA LEU A 109 15.13 11.98 -8.61
C LEU A 109 16.23 12.38 -7.60
N GLY A 110 17.34 11.61 -7.49
CA GLY A 110 18.41 11.85 -6.51
C GLY A 110 17.97 11.68 -5.05
N LYS A 111 16.91 10.95 -4.79
CA LYS A 111 16.37 10.70 -3.43
C LYS A 111 17.05 9.52 -2.73
N ILE A 112 17.58 8.60 -3.50
CA ILE A 112 18.41 7.48 -3.04
C ILE A 112 19.67 7.37 -3.87
N ARG A 113 20.76 6.87 -3.27
CA ARG A 113 22.09 6.72 -3.88
C ARG A 113 22.33 5.28 -4.34
#